data_e5a8d0538760dfb29d2e6242a54351e2
#
_entry.id   e5a8d0538760dfb29d2e6242a54351e2
#
_cell.length_a   1.000
_cell.length_b   1.000
_cell.length_c   1.000
_cell.angle_alpha   90.00
_cell.angle_beta   90.00
_cell.angle_gamma   90.00
#
_symmetry.space_group_name_H-M   'P 1'
#
loop_
_entity.id
_entity.type
_entity.pdbx_description
1 polymer ?
#
loop_
_entity_poly.entity_id
_entity_poly.type
_entity_poly.pdbx_seq_one_letter_code
_entity_poly.pdbx_strand_id
1 'polypeptide(L)'
;DYQVIIDAREQTADLVGPAKHHLFASQVHPECFRRVPTAQLWHLQVGNIENEFPEYTDAYCLIGGAASVGNTATCLAYAMGYRNLQIYGYDSSNRDGAGHAFRQPMNDGDPCAHVMFNGKEYIASLTMKLQAEKFQETSRALQESGCHIEVHGSGLLPDMWNTPIEMLSEQEKYQRMWGYDAYRTVSPGEECVNTFLELCKPDGLVIDFGCGTGRAAIRIKEYGCFVQLIDFTDNSRDPEAMELPFRQHDLTESISLMGKYGYCTDVMEHIEPEKIDVVIKNIMDAAKTTFFQISTIPDSMGEIIGQQLHLTVRPHSWWNDKFIELGYDVNWQHEGEIASMFLVKRKSLL
;
A
#
# COMPACT_ATOMS: atom_id res chain seq x y z
N ASP A 1 -30.14 -2.45 22.19
CA ASP A 1 -29.08 -2.23 23.18
C ASP A 1 -28.21 -3.48 23.28
N TYR A 2 -27.07 -3.43 22.63
CA TYR A 2 -26.05 -4.47 22.63
C TYR A 2 -24.75 -3.95 23.24
N GLN A 3 -24.05 -4.78 23.99
CA GLN A 3 -22.65 -4.56 24.36
C GLN A 3 -21.77 -5.62 23.70
N VAL A 4 -20.73 -5.20 23.00
CA VAL A 4 -19.76 -6.07 22.35
C VAL A 4 -18.46 -6.03 23.14
N ILE A 5 -17.90 -7.18 23.50
CA ILE A 5 -16.60 -7.32 24.15
C ILE A 5 -15.78 -8.36 23.41
N ILE A 6 -14.49 -8.01 23.13
CA ILE A 6 -13.53 -8.90 22.44
C ILE A 6 -12.25 -9.13 23.26
N ASP A 7 -11.99 -8.33 24.28
CA ASP A 7 -10.72 -8.32 25.02
C ASP A 7 -10.64 -9.49 26.01
N ALA A 8 -9.51 -10.21 25.95
CA ALA A 8 -9.24 -11.37 26.80
C ALA A 8 -8.71 -11.03 28.21
N ARG A 9 -8.44 -9.76 28.51
CA ARG A 9 -7.92 -9.33 29.81
C ARG A 9 -8.99 -9.37 30.90
N GLU A 10 -8.62 -9.80 32.11
CA GLU A 10 -9.54 -9.91 33.25
C GLU A 10 -10.18 -8.56 33.61
N GLN A 11 -9.38 -7.48 33.55
CA GLN A 11 -9.83 -6.12 33.85
C GLN A 11 -10.97 -5.63 32.95
N THR A 12 -11.14 -6.23 31.79
CA THR A 12 -12.24 -5.90 30.89
C THR A 12 -13.62 -6.21 31.52
N ALA A 13 -13.65 -7.09 32.53
CA ALA A 13 -14.88 -7.34 33.27
C ALA A 13 -15.45 -6.07 33.94
N ASP A 14 -14.62 -5.09 34.31
CA ASP A 14 -15.06 -3.84 34.89
C ASP A 14 -15.76 -2.91 33.89
N LEU A 15 -15.66 -3.20 32.61
CA LEU A 15 -16.34 -2.51 31.52
C LEU A 15 -17.69 -3.11 31.18
N VAL A 16 -18.06 -4.25 31.77
CA VAL A 16 -19.38 -4.88 31.56
C VAL A 16 -20.47 -3.99 32.12
N GLY A 17 -21.27 -3.44 31.24
CA GLY A 17 -22.35 -2.48 31.57
C GLY A 17 -23.76 -3.09 31.46
N PRO A 18 -24.79 -2.31 31.75
CA PRO A 18 -26.19 -2.74 31.81
C PRO A 18 -26.86 -2.80 30.41
N ALA A 19 -26.25 -3.48 29.45
CA ALA A 19 -26.85 -3.69 28.13
C ALA A 19 -27.96 -4.75 28.17
N LYS A 20 -28.91 -4.65 27.25
CA LYS A 20 -29.99 -5.63 27.12
C LYS A 20 -29.47 -6.97 26.58
N HIS A 21 -28.48 -6.90 25.72
CA HIS A 21 -27.84 -8.07 25.09
C HIS A 21 -26.32 -7.94 25.17
N HIS A 22 -25.66 -9.01 25.57
CA HIS A 22 -24.21 -9.08 25.64
C HIS A 22 -23.68 -10.04 24.57
N LEU A 23 -22.81 -9.52 23.70
CA LEU A 23 -22.19 -10.24 22.60
C LEU A 23 -20.71 -10.36 22.88
N PHE A 24 -20.29 -11.51 23.42
CA PHE A 24 -18.92 -11.75 23.86
C PHE A 24 -18.19 -12.65 22.87
N ALA A 25 -16.99 -12.24 22.44
CA ALA A 25 -16.14 -13.09 21.64
C ALA A 25 -15.62 -14.28 22.45
N SER A 26 -15.31 -15.38 21.79
CA SER A 26 -14.89 -16.64 22.46
C SER A 26 -13.61 -16.49 23.31
N GLN A 27 -12.75 -15.51 23.00
CA GLN A 27 -11.53 -15.25 23.78
C GLN A 27 -11.73 -14.36 25.00
N VAL A 28 -12.92 -13.81 25.22
CA VAL A 28 -13.20 -12.90 26.34
C VAL A 28 -12.98 -13.61 27.69
N HIS A 29 -12.36 -12.89 28.64
CA HIS A 29 -12.05 -13.47 29.95
C HIS A 29 -13.30 -14.01 30.66
N PRO A 30 -13.26 -15.19 31.29
CA PRO A 30 -14.41 -15.81 31.94
C PRO A 30 -15.12 -14.94 32.98
N GLU A 31 -14.40 -14.00 33.62
CA GLU A 31 -14.97 -13.06 34.57
C GLU A 31 -16.05 -12.15 33.96
N CYS A 32 -15.93 -11.79 32.69
CA CYS A 32 -16.98 -11.02 31.97
C CYS A 32 -18.29 -11.78 31.92
N PHE A 33 -18.23 -13.09 31.66
CA PHE A 33 -19.43 -13.95 31.61
C PHE A 33 -20.11 -14.11 32.99
N ARG A 34 -19.35 -14.01 34.07
CA ARG A 34 -19.92 -14.07 35.44
C ARG A 34 -20.69 -12.81 35.83
N ARG A 35 -20.46 -11.70 35.12
CA ARG A 35 -21.10 -10.41 35.39
C ARG A 35 -22.46 -10.24 34.75
N VAL A 36 -22.87 -11.15 33.88
CA VAL A 36 -24.11 -11.05 33.12
C VAL A 36 -24.94 -12.34 33.26
N PRO A 37 -26.28 -12.26 33.27
CA PRO A 37 -27.13 -13.46 33.35
C PRO A 37 -27.05 -14.31 32.10
N THR A 38 -26.84 -13.69 30.93
CA THR A 38 -26.73 -14.36 29.63
C THR A 38 -25.82 -13.55 28.71
N ALA A 39 -25.02 -14.26 27.89
CA ALA A 39 -24.27 -13.68 26.80
C ALA A 39 -24.36 -14.58 25.57
N GLN A 40 -24.40 -13.97 24.40
CA GLN A 40 -24.28 -14.66 23.12
C GLN A 40 -22.80 -14.76 22.76
N LEU A 41 -22.33 -15.98 22.50
CA LEU A 41 -20.97 -16.25 22.11
C LEU A 41 -20.83 -16.18 20.59
N TRP A 42 -19.74 -15.61 20.13
CA TRP A 42 -19.35 -15.57 18.72
C TRP A 42 -17.83 -15.69 18.60
N HIS A 43 -17.32 -15.93 17.38
CA HIS A 43 -15.91 -16.17 17.16
C HIS A 43 -15.29 -15.06 16.31
N LEU A 44 -14.13 -14.56 16.76
CA LEU A 44 -13.35 -13.58 16.01
C LEU A 44 -12.52 -14.30 14.95
N GLN A 45 -12.54 -13.79 13.72
CA GLN A 45 -11.61 -14.21 12.68
C GLN A 45 -10.21 -13.66 13.00
N VAL A 46 -9.25 -14.54 13.22
CA VAL A 46 -7.85 -14.23 13.53
C VAL A 46 -6.94 -14.98 12.57
N GLY A 47 -6.18 -14.22 11.74
CA GLY A 47 -5.25 -14.81 10.78
C GLY A 47 -5.94 -15.71 9.74
N ASN A 48 -5.25 -16.77 9.35
CA ASN A 48 -5.73 -17.77 8.38
C ASN A 48 -6.36 -18.98 9.08
N ILE A 49 -7.14 -18.77 10.13
CA ILE A 49 -7.72 -19.86 10.94
C ILE A 49 -8.53 -20.86 10.10
N GLU A 50 -9.13 -20.39 9.01
CA GLU A 50 -9.87 -21.23 8.06
C GLU A 50 -8.96 -22.25 7.36
N ASN A 51 -7.70 -21.91 7.15
CA ASN A 51 -6.71 -22.81 6.54
C ASN A 51 -6.17 -23.84 7.55
N GLU A 52 -6.12 -23.47 8.84
CA GLU A 52 -5.65 -24.34 9.91
C GLU A 52 -6.74 -25.31 10.37
N PHE A 53 -8.00 -24.90 10.31
CA PHE A 53 -9.16 -25.67 10.79
C PHE A 53 -10.32 -25.63 9.78
N PRO A 54 -10.14 -26.17 8.58
CA PRO A 54 -11.15 -26.09 7.50
C PRO A 54 -12.48 -26.75 7.89
N GLU A 55 -12.49 -27.72 8.78
CA GLU A 55 -13.70 -28.40 9.28
C GLU A 55 -14.62 -27.49 10.11
N TYR A 56 -14.14 -26.33 10.57
CA TYR A 56 -14.94 -25.38 11.35
C TYR A 56 -15.55 -24.25 10.49
N THR A 57 -15.11 -24.07 9.26
CA THR A 57 -15.57 -22.96 8.39
C THR A 57 -17.05 -22.99 8.11
N ASP A 58 -17.64 -24.16 7.97
CA ASP A 58 -19.09 -24.36 7.73
C ASP A 58 -19.94 -24.32 9.01
N ALA A 59 -19.31 -24.50 10.17
CA ALA A 59 -20.01 -24.64 11.46
C ALA A 59 -20.07 -23.33 12.26
N TYR A 60 -19.17 -22.38 12.00
CA TYR A 60 -19.03 -21.15 12.79
C TYR A 60 -18.95 -19.92 11.88
N CYS A 61 -19.74 -18.91 12.23
CA CYS A 61 -19.59 -17.59 11.63
C CYS A 61 -18.41 -16.88 12.27
N LEU A 62 -17.33 -16.70 11.51
CA LEU A 62 -16.16 -15.91 11.91
C LEU A 62 -16.39 -14.45 11.58
N ILE A 63 -16.21 -13.56 12.56
CA ILE A 63 -16.42 -12.13 12.42
C ILE A 63 -15.07 -11.42 12.29
N GLY A 64 -14.87 -10.72 11.19
CA GLY A 64 -13.67 -9.91 10.94
C GLY A 64 -13.61 -8.63 11.78
N GLY A 65 -12.65 -7.75 11.47
CA GLY A 65 -12.49 -6.46 12.12
C GLY A 65 -11.53 -6.44 13.32
N ALA A 66 -10.60 -7.38 13.40
CA ALA A 66 -9.72 -7.69 14.55
C ALA A 66 -8.90 -6.54 15.13
N ALA A 67 -8.76 -5.38 14.47
CA ALA A 67 -7.93 -4.27 14.97
C ALA A 67 -8.48 -3.60 16.24
N SER A 68 -9.81 -3.67 16.48
CA SER A 68 -10.44 -3.08 17.66
C SER A 68 -11.88 -3.56 17.84
N VAL A 69 -12.43 -3.33 19.05
CA VAL A 69 -13.84 -3.63 19.32
C VAL A 69 -14.77 -2.83 18.41
N GLY A 70 -14.43 -1.59 18.04
CA GLY A 70 -15.24 -0.76 17.16
C GLY A 70 -15.33 -1.34 15.74
N ASN A 71 -14.21 -1.73 15.16
CA ASN A 71 -14.17 -2.38 13.83
C ASN A 71 -14.97 -3.69 13.86
N THR A 72 -14.72 -4.51 14.88
CA THR A 72 -15.41 -5.80 15.01
C THR A 72 -16.92 -5.62 15.24
N ALA A 73 -17.34 -4.64 16.04
CA ALA A 73 -18.76 -4.35 16.26
C ALA A 73 -19.46 -3.91 14.96
N THR A 74 -18.77 -3.18 14.08
CA THR A 74 -19.28 -2.79 12.75
C THR A 74 -19.52 -4.03 11.88
N CYS A 75 -18.55 -4.95 11.82
CA CYS A 75 -18.68 -6.22 11.10
C CYS A 75 -19.78 -7.11 11.69
N LEU A 76 -19.86 -7.19 13.02
CA LEU A 76 -20.87 -7.97 13.72
C LEU A 76 -22.28 -7.42 13.46
N ALA A 77 -22.47 -6.12 13.48
CA ALA A 77 -23.74 -5.49 13.14
C ALA A 77 -24.18 -5.84 11.71
N TYR A 78 -23.22 -5.79 10.75
CA TYR A 78 -23.50 -6.22 9.38
C TYR A 78 -23.89 -7.71 9.31
N ALA A 79 -23.18 -8.60 10.00
CA ALA A 79 -23.50 -10.03 10.08
C ALA A 79 -24.87 -10.29 10.70
N MET A 80 -25.29 -9.46 11.66
CA MET A 80 -26.62 -9.49 12.27
C MET A 80 -27.74 -8.95 11.35
N GLY A 81 -27.40 -8.48 10.15
CA GLY A 81 -28.38 -8.01 9.16
C GLY A 81 -28.60 -6.49 9.14
N TYR A 82 -27.90 -5.71 9.96
CA TYR A 82 -27.98 -4.25 9.89
C TYR A 82 -27.29 -3.75 8.63
N ARG A 83 -27.89 -2.78 7.94
CA ARG A 83 -27.40 -2.22 6.68
C ARG A 83 -27.32 -0.69 6.68
N ASN A 84 -27.69 -0.05 7.78
CA ASN A 84 -27.54 1.37 8.00
C ASN A 84 -26.88 1.57 9.37
N LEU A 85 -25.61 1.95 9.38
CA LEU A 85 -24.77 2.06 10.56
C LEU A 85 -24.41 3.53 10.78
N GLN A 86 -24.71 4.04 11.97
CA GLN A 86 -24.36 5.37 12.43
C GLN A 86 -23.29 5.23 13.51
N ILE A 87 -22.06 5.65 13.25
CA ILE A 87 -20.91 5.46 14.13
C ILE A 87 -20.65 6.75 14.90
N TYR A 88 -20.62 6.67 16.22
CA TYR A 88 -20.34 7.78 17.12
C TYR A 88 -19.25 7.44 18.12
N GLY A 89 -18.44 8.44 18.53
CA GLY A 89 -17.45 8.29 19.59
C GLY A 89 -16.29 7.35 19.23
N TYR A 90 -16.01 7.19 17.95
CA TYR A 90 -14.89 6.39 17.46
C TYR A 90 -13.85 7.32 16.82
N ASP A 91 -13.21 8.14 17.66
CA ASP A 91 -12.37 9.26 17.23
C ASP A 91 -10.97 8.80 16.75
N SER A 92 -10.44 7.70 17.29
CA SER A 92 -9.10 7.16 17.03
C SER A 92 -7.98 8.23 17.14
N SER A 93 -8.16 9.17 18.04
CA SER A 93 -7.17 10.18 18.39
C SER A 93 -7.47 10.74 19.80
N ASN A 94 -6.44 11.28 20.44
CA ASN A 94 -6.60 11.91 21.74
C ASN A 94 -7.38 13.22 21.60
N ARG A 95 -8.30 13.44 22.53
CA ARG A 95 -9.03 14.67 22.65
C ARG A 95 -8.73 15.31 24.01
N ASP A 96 -8.32 16.57 24.01
CA ASP A 96 -7.98 17.32 25.22
C ASP A 96 -6.99 16.59 26.16
N GLY A 97 -6.04 15.85 25.56
CA GLY A 97 -5.03 15.07 26.30
C GLY A 97 -5.51 13.71 26.80
N ALA A 98 -6.75 13.32 26.49
CA ALA A 98 -7.29 12.01 26.87
C ALA A 98 -7.45 11.09 25.64
N GLY A 99 -6.97 9.86 25.74
CA GLY A 99 -7.11 8.82 24.70
C GLY A 99 -8.45 8.08 24.74
N HIS A 100 -9.23 8.25 25.81
CA HIS A 100 -10.51 7.56 26.03
C HIS A 100 -11.54 8.51 26.63
N ALA A 101 -12.82 8.27 26.37
CA ALA A 101 -13.94 9.04 26.90
C ALA A 101 -14.02 9.01 28.44
N PHE A 102 -13.45 7.99 29.06
CA PHE A 102 -13.28 7.86 30.52
C PHE A 102 -11.94 7.18 30.81
N ARG A 103 -11.44 7.37 32.01
CA ARG A 103 -10.13 6.89 32.45
C ARG A 103 -10.04 5.37 32.35
N GLN A 104 -8.99 4.86 31.66
CA GLN A 104 -8.71 3.45 31.51
C GLN A 104 -7.24 3.17 31.91
N PRO A 105 -6.96 2.90 33.20
CA PRO A 105 -5.58 2.80 33.70
C PRO A 105 -4.69 1.82 32.95
N MET A 106 -5.27 0.79 32.32
CA MET A 106 -4.55 -0.18 31.51
C MET A 106 -4.03 0.35 30.18
N ASN A 107 -4.57 1.47 29.71
CA ASN A 107 -4.24 2.12 28.43
C ASN A 107 -3.70 3.54 28.61
N ASP A 108 -3.66 4.07 29.86
CA ASP A 108 -3.26 5.45 30.17
C ASP A 108 -1.76 5.73 29.87
N GLY A 109 -0.96 4.71 29.60
CA GLY A 109 0.48 4.82 29.32
C GLY A 109 0.86 4.54 27.85
N ASP A 110 -0.09 4.37 26.97
CA ASP A 110 0.20 4.10 25.55
C ASP A 110 0.94 5.27 24.91
N PRO A 111 2.12 5.04 24.30
CA PRO A 111 2.86 6.12 23.65
C PRO A 111 2.06 6.67 22.47
N CYS A 112 1.95 8.00 22.44
CA CYS A 112 1.27 8.73 21.37
C CYS A 112 2.29 9.47 20.51
N ALA A 113 1.98 9.60 19.22
CA ALA A 113 2.73 10.35 18.24
C ALA A 113 1.85 11.40 17.55
N HIS A 114 2.51 12.35 16.90
CA HIS A 114 1.84 13.29 16.02
C HIS A 114 1.56 12.62 14.67
N VAL A 115 0.30 12.53 14.31
CA VAL A 115 -0.17 11.95 13.04
C VAL A 115 -0.72 13.08 12.18
N MET A 116 -0.14 13.28 11.02
CA MET A 116 -0.63 14.24 10.03
C MET A 116 -1.62 13.56 9.08
N PHE A 117 -2.79 14.16 8.91
CA PHE A 117 -3.74 13.75 7.89
C PHE A 117 -4.41 14.99 7.29
N ASN A 118 -4.33 15.11 5.96
CA ASN A 118 -4.89 16.22 5.18
C ASN A 118 -4.56 17.63 5.75
N GLY A 119 -3.29 17.83 6.14
CA GLY A 119 -2.79 19.10 6.71
C GLY A 119 -3.22 19.40 8.15
N LYS A 120 -3.94 18.48 8.79
CA LYS A 120 -4.35 18.59 10.21
C LYS A 120 -3.55 17.61 11.06
N GLU A 121 -3.13 18.06 12.21
CA GLU A 121 -2.36 17.27 13.17
C GLU A 121 -3.28 16.63 14.22
N TYR A 122 -3.01 15.35 14.52
CA TYR A 122 -3.68 14.57 15.55
C TYR A 122 -2.64 13.97 16.49
N ILE A 123 -3.01 13.82 17.77
CA ILE A 123 -2.24 13.04 18.72
C ILE A 123 -2.92 11.67 18.81
N ALA A 124 -2.22 10.63 18.41
CA ALA A 124 -2.76 9.27 18.39
C ALA A 124 -1.70 8.23 18.76
N SER A 125 -2.11 7.15 19.42
CA SER A 125 -1.23 5.98 19.55
C SER A 125 -1.14 5.23 18.22
N LEU A 126 -0.12 4.38 18.08
CA LEU A 126 -0.02 3.48 16.90
C LEU A 126 -1.30 2.63 16.75
N THR A 127 -1.84 2.14 17.86
CA THR A 127 -3.08 1.36 17.86
C THR A 127 -4.26 2.18 17.32
N MET A 128 -4.40 3.45 17.71
CA MET A 128 -5.45 4.33 17.21
C MET A 128 -5.32 4.60 15.71
N LYS A 129 -4.08 4.81 15.22
CA LYS A 129 -3.82 4.97 13.79
C LYS A 129 -4.24 3.71 13.01
N LEU A 130 -3.78 2.54 13.44
CA LEU A 130 -4.15 1.25 12.84
C LEU A 130 -5.66 0.98 12.88
N GLN A 131 -6.34 1.39 13.95
CA GLN A 131 -7.81 1.30 14.04
C GLN A 131 -8.49 2.12 12.94
N ALA A 132 -8.06 3.37 12.73
CA ALA A 132 -8.64 4.26 11.73
C ALA A 132 -8.42 3.72 10.30
N GLU A 133 -7.21 3.27 9.98
CA GLU A 133 -6.86 2.68 8.71
C GLU A 133 -7.68 1.40 8.45
N LYS A 134 -7.72 0.49 9.41
CA LYS A 134 -8.46 -0.76 9.29
C LYS A 134 -9.96 -0.56 9.24
N PHE A 135 -10.49 0.47 9.92
CA PHE A 135 -11.90 0.85 9.81
C PHE A 135 -12.24 1.27 8.38
N GLN A 136 -11.40 2.10 7.76
CA GLN A 136 -11.62 2.51 6.37
C GLN A 136 -11.67 1.30 5.43
N GLU A 137 -10.67 0.43 5.49
CA GLU A 137 -10.60 -0.78 4.65
C GLU A 137 -11.86 -1.65 4.81
N THR A 138 -12.15 -2.03 6.06
CA THR A 138 -13.25 -2.93 6.37
C THR A 138 -14.61 -2.31 6.02
N SER A 139 -14.82 -1.04 6.38
CA SER A 139 -16.11 -0.38 6.18
C SER A 139 -16.40 -0.09 4.70
N ARG A 140 -15.36 0.13 3.87
CA ARG A 140 -15.54 0.23 2.41
C ARG A 140 -16.01 -1.09 1.81
N ALA A 141 -15.41 -2.21 2.19
CA ALA A 141 -15.86 -3.54 1.75
C ALA A 141 -17.33 -3.80 2.15
N LEU A 142 -17.74 -3.33 3.33
CA LEU A 142 -19.14 -3.40 3.74
C LEU A 142 -20.05 -2.48 2.91
N GLN A 143 -19.58 -1.28 2.51
CA GLN A 143 -20.34 -0.39 1.62
C GLN A 143 -20.53 -1.01 0.23
N GLU A 144 -19.50 -1.61 -0.34
CA GLU A 144 -19.55 -2.35 -1.60
C GLU A 144 -20.53 -3.53 -1.51
N SER A 145 -20.71 -4.09 -0.31
CA SER A 145 -21.69 -5.14 0.00
C SER A 145 -23.09 -4.60 0.37
N GLY A 146 -23.37 -3.31 0.11
CA GLY A 146 -24.67 -2.67 0.28
C GLY A 146 -24.97 -2.16 1.70
N CYS A 147 -23.94 -1.95 2.55
CA CYS A 147 -24.10 -1.32 3.85
C CYS A 147 -23.94 0.20 3.74
N HIS A 148 -24.85 0.98 4.30
CA HIS A 148 -24.68 2.43 4.44
C HIS A 148 -24.02 2.73 5.78
N ILE A 149 -22.88 3.45 5.77
CA ILE A 149 -22.11 3.77 6.97
C ILE A 149 -21.86 5.28 7.01
N GLU A 150 -22.30 5.91 8.09
CA GLU A 150 -22.02 7.30 8.42
C GLU A 150 -21.19 7.37 9.71
N VAL A 151 -20.13 8.18 9.70
CA VAL A 151 -19.29 8.39 10.88
C VAL A 151 -19.41 9.81 11.35
N HIS A 152 -19.73 9.96 12.62
CA HIS A 152 -19.99 11.24 13.26
C HIS A 152 -18.96 11.54 14.33
N GLY A 153 -18.68 12.82 14.56
CA GLY A 153 -17.75 13.30 15.56
C GLY A 153 -16.55 14.02 14.95
N SER A 154 -15.51 14.16 15.74
CA SER A 154 -14.25 14.80 15.34
C SER A 154 -13.08 13.97 15.85
N GLY A 155 -12.07 13.79 15.04
CA GLY A 155 -10.91 12.96 15.35
C GLY A 155 -10.27 12.41 14.08
N LEU A 156 -9.23 11.62 14.23
CA LEU A 156 -8.52 11.05 13.09
C LEU A 156 -9.45 10.18 12.24
N LEU A 157 -10.18 9.24 12.84
CA LEU A 157 -11.03 8.31 12.10
C LEU A 157 -12.22 9.01 11.42
N PRO A 158 -13.02 9.88 12.07
CA PRO A 158 -14.07 10.62 11.38
C PRO A 158 -13.54 11.49 10.22
N ASP A 159 -12.41 12.16 10.41
CA ASP A 159 -11.84 12.99 9.35
C ASP A 159 -11.30 12.14 8.20
N MET A 160 -10.65 11.01 8.47
CA MET A 160 -10.22 10.05 7.45
C MET A 160 -11.41 9.46 6.67
N TRP A 161 -12.51 9.10 7.36
CA TRP A 161 -13.69 8.51 6.73
C TRP A 161 -14.46 9.51 5.87
N ASN A 162 -14.70 10.72 6.41
CA ASN A 162 -15.52 11.74 5.77
C ASN A 162 -14.78 12.56 4.71
N THR A 163 -13.45 12.47 4.68
CA THR A 163 -12.67 13.09 3.60
C THR A 163 -12.81 12.22 2.34
N PRO A 164 -13.34 12.75 1.24
CA PRO A 164 -13.36 12.03 -0.02
C PRO A 164 -11.94 11.57 -0.36
N ILE A 165 -11.78 10.30 -0.72
CA ILE A 165 -10.54 9.88 -1.35
C ILE A 165 -10.52 10.57 -2.70
N GLU A 166 -9.70 11.59 -2.83
CA GLU A 166 -9.36 12.13 -4.12
C GLU A 166 -8.60 11.03 -4.89
N MET A 167 -9.30 10.40 -5.83
CA MET A 167 -8.67 9.44 -6.73
C MET A 167 -7.75 10.22 -7.65
N LEU A 168 -6.49 10.25 -7.28
CA LEU A 168 -5.45 10.86 -8.10
C LEU A 168 -5.22 10.00 -9.34
N SER A 169 -5.02 10.64 -10.48
CA SER A 169 -4.40 9.97 -11.62
C SER A 169 -2.99 9.50 -11.25
N GLU A 170 -2.47 8.52 -11.96
CA GLU A 170 -1.11 8.02 -11.67
C GLU A 170 -0.08 9.17 -11.74
N GLN A 171 -0.21 10.08 -12.70
CA GLN A 171 0.67 11.24 -12.79
C GLN A 171 0.58 12.15 -11.54
N GLU A 172 -0.62 12.43 -11.05
CA GLU A 172 -0.81 13.25 -9.84
C GLU A 172 -0.27 12.59 -8.59
N LYS A 173 -0.39 11.25 -8.47
CA LYS A 173 0.23 10.49 -7.37
C LYS A 173 1.74 10.78 -7.31
N TYR A 174 2.43 10.59 -8.42
CA TYR A 174 3.88 10.78 -8.46
C TYR A 174 4.30 12.24 -8.36
N GLN A 175 3.53 13.19 -8.90
CA GLN A 175 3.78 14.61 -8.66
C GLN A 175 3.73 14.94 -7.17
N ARG A 176 2.79 14.36 -6.40
CA ARG A 176 2.73 14.51 -4.94
C ARG A 176 3.87 13.78 -4.24
N MET A 177 4.15 12.54 -4.63
CA MET A 177 5.21 11.74 -4.00
C MET A 177 6.58 12.42 -4.11
N TRP A 178 6.92 12.97 -5.27
CA TRP A 178 8.17 13.71 -5.46
C TRP A 178 8.26 15.03 -4.67
N GLY A 179 7.18 15.47 -4.06
CA GLY A 179 7.16 16.57 -3.09
C GLY A 179 7.63 16.18 -1.67
N TYR A 180 7.77 14.88 -1.36
CA TYR A 180 8.18 14.40 -0.05
C TYR A 180 9.66 14.02 -0.04
N ASP A 181 10.44 14.64 0.86
CA ASP A 181 11.87 14.34 1.01
C ASP A 181 12.14 12.85 1.28
N ALA A 182 11.29 12.20 2.08
CA ALA A 182 11.42 10.78 2.39
C ALA A 182 11.39 9.90 1.13
N TYR A 183 10.53 10.23 0.16
CA TYR A 183 10.43 9.50 -1.12
C TYR A 183 11.66 9.73 -2.00
N ARG A 184 12.19 10.96 -2.01
CA ARG A 184 13.39 11.33 -2.78
C ARG A 184 14.68 10.68 -2.29
N THR A 185 14.72 10.24 -1.02
CA THR A 185 15.95 9.58 -0.48
C THR A 185 16.18 8.20 -1.06
N VAL A 186 15.12 7.53 -1.53
CA VAL A 186 15.19 6.19 -2.10
C VAL A 186 15.42 6.31 -3.61
N SER A 187 16.46 5.65 -4.11
CA SER A 187 16.80 5.59 -5.54
C SER A 187 17.32 4.19 -5.91
N PRO A 188 16.42 3.18 -5.99
CA PRO A 188 16.80 1.79 -6.25
C PRO A 188 17.61 1.63 -7.54
N GLY A 189 17.28 2.43 -8.56
CA GLY A 189 17.98 2.44 -9.82
C GLY A 189 19.47 2.82 -9.71
N GLU A 190 19.84 3.68 -8.77
CA GLU A 190 21.25 4.04 -8.57
C GLU A 190 22.10 2.83 -8.14
N GLU A 191 21.53 1.95 -7.32
CA GLU A 191 22.21 0.76 -6.81
C GLU A 191 22.51 -0.25 -7.93
N CYS A 192 21.62 -0.34 -8.93
CA CYS A 192 21.71 -1.29 -10.04
C CYS A 192 22.66 -0.86 -11.18
N VAL A 193 23.13 0.39 -11.19
CA VAL A 193 23.94 0.95 -12.30
C VAL A 193 25.18 0.11 -12.58
N ASN A 194 25.92 -0.33 -11.57
CA ASN A 194 27.12 -1.14 -11.77
C ASN A 194 26.79 -2.46 -12.49
N THR A 195 25.74 -3.15 -12.11
CA THR A 195 25.31 -4.38 -12.77
C THR A 195 24.98 -4.12 -14.25
N PHE A 196 24.25 -3.05 -14.55
CA PHE A 196 23.96 -2.65 -15.93
C PHE A 196 25.24 -2.38 -16.73
N LEU A 197 26.18 -1.61 -16.18
CA LEU A 197 27.44 -1.26 -16.85
C LEU A 197 28.32 -2.48 -17.12
N GLU A 198 28.38 -3.42 -16.18
CA GLU A 198 29.14 -4.66 -16.34
C GLU A 198 28.55 -5.58 -17.41
N LEU A 199 27.22 -5.73 -17.43
CA LEU A 199 26.51 -6.60 -18.36
C LEU A 199 26.46 -6.03 -19.77
N CYS A 200 26.19 -4.74 -19.93
CA CYS A 200 25.98 -4.10 -21.21
C CYS A 200 27.22 -3.48 -21.81
N LYS A 201 28.17 -2.99 -20.99
CA LYS A 201 29.33 -2.17 -21.43
C LYS A 201 28.89 -1.14 -22.46
N PRO A 202 27.93 -0.26 -22.10
CA PRO A 202 27.27 0.58 -23.07
C PRO A 202 28.24 1.58 -23.71
N ASP A 203 28.11 1.76 -25.03
CA ASP A 203 28.99 2.57 -25.88
C ASP A 203 28.23 3.61 -26.72
N GLY A 204 27.07 4.06 -26.25
CA GLY A 204 26.22 5.00 -26.99
C GLY A 204 25.13 5.63 -26.14
N LEU A 205 23.99 5.91 -26.78
CA LEU A 205 22.84 6.48 -26.09
C LEU A 205 22.16 5.45 -25.21
N VAL A 206 22.02 5.79 -23.92
CA VAL A 206 21.20 5.09 -22.93
C VAL A 206 19.96 5.94 -22.66
N ILE A 207 18.78 5.33 -22.74
CA ILE A 207 17.53 5.96 -22.36
C ILE A 207 17.16 5.47 -20.96
N ASP A 208 17.00 6.39 -20.02
CA ASP A 208 16.58 6.13 -18.65
C ASP A 208 15.04 6.32 -18.57
N PHE A 209 14.30 5.21 -18.54
CA PHE A 209 12.85 5.18 -18.54
C PHE A 209 12.31 5.20 -17.11
N GLY A 210 11.55 6.22 -16.76
CA GLY A 210 11.13 6.48 -15.38
C GLY A 210 12.31 6.92 -14.54
N CYS A 211 13.01 7.97 -15.00
CA CYS A 211 14.31 8.36 -14.44
C CYS A 211 14.29 8.80 -12.97
N GLY A 212 13.11 9.12 -12.43
CA GLY A 212 12.96 9.61 -11.06
C GLY A 212 13.94 10.73 -10.74
N THR A 213 14.75 10.57 -9.70
CA THR A 213 15.77 11.55 -9.28
C THR A 213 16.86 11.84 -10.31
N GLY A 214 17.07 10.94 -11.28
CA GLY A 214 18.12 11.03 -12.31
C GLY A 214 19.52 10.65 -11.83
N ARG A 215 19.68 10.15 -10.60
CA ARG A 215 21.00 9.76 -10.04
C ARG A 215 21.63 8.62 -10.84
N ALA A 216 20.83 7.65 -11.28
CA ALA A 216 21.31 6.57 -12.15
C ALA A 216 21.86 7.12 -13.47
N ALA A 217 21.14 8.04 -14.13
CA ALA A 217 21.58 8.67 -15.37
C ALA A 217 22.89 9.46 -15.22
N ILE A 218 23.10 10.14 -14.08
CA ILE A 218 24.37 10.83 -13.78
C ILE A 218 25.52 9.82 -13.79
N ARG A 219 25.41 8.71 -13.10
CA ARG A 219 26.44 7.66 -13.05
C ARG A 219 26.69 7.01 -14.42
N ILE A 220 25.62 6.78 -15.20
CA ILE A 220 25.76 6.26 -16.57
C ILE A 220 26.49 7.26 -17.48
N LYS A 221 26.24 8.57 -17.32
CA LYS A 221 26.96 9.64 -18.02
C LYS A 221 28.42 9.68 -17.61
N GLU A 222 28.73 9.56 -16.32
CA GLU A 222 30.13 9.52 -15.81
C GLU A 222 30.92 8.33 -16.35
N TYR A 223 30.27 7.22 -16.66
CA TYR A 223 30.90 6.08 -17.35
C TYR A 223 31.27 6.40 -18.79
N GLY A 224 30.76 7.48 -19.38
CA GLY A 224 31.08 7.95 -20.73
C GLY A 224 29.92 7.75 -21.76
N CYS A 225 28.71 7.48 -21.33
CA CYS A 225 27.56 7.35 -22.22
C CYS A 225 26.87 8.68 -22.44
N PHE A 226 26.18 8.81 -23.58
CA PHE A 226 25.11 9.80 -23.72
C PHE A 226 23.87 9.27 -23.00
N VAL A 227 23.12 10.16 -22.35
CA VAL A 227 21.89 9.78 -21.63
C VAL A 227 20.72 10.64 -22.08
N GLN A 228 19.54 10.06 -22.13
CA GLN A 228 18.26 10.72 -22.30
C GLN A 228 17.33 10.25 -21.19
N LEU A 229 16.86 11.17 -20.38
CA LEU A 229 15.94 10.92 -19.29
C LEU A 229 14.50 11.02 -19.79
N ILE A 230 13.65 10.07 -19.37
CA ILE A 230 12.20 10.08 -19.62
C ILE A 230 11.50 9.83 -18.29
N ASP A 231 10.53 10.68 -17.96
CA ASP A 231 9.62 10.49 -16.83
C ASP A 231 8.28 11.16 -17.17
N PHE A 232 7.19 10.72 -16.55
CA PHE A 232 5.90 11.36 -16.79
C PHE A 232 5.63 12.54 -15.83
N THR A 233 6.50 12.75 -14.82
CA THR A 233 6.51 13.93 -13.96
C THR A 233 7.74 14.79 -14.23
N ASP A 234 7.60 16.10 -14.10
CA ASP A 234 8.68 17.06 -14.34
C ASP A 234 9.44 17.45 -13.06
N ASN A 235 8.87 17.15 -11.90
CA ASN A 235 9.39 17.49 -10.57
C ASN A 235 10.19 16.37 -9.88
N SER A 236 10.45 15.25 -10.59
CA SER A 236 11.15 14.09 -10.02
C SER A 236 12.64 14.33 -9.83
N ARG A 237 13.30 15.02 -10.75
CA ARG A 237 14.76 15.11 -10.86
C ARG A 237 15.40 15.92 -9.73
N ASP A 238 16.55 15.42 -9.26
CA ASP A 238 17.43 16.18 -8.38
C ASP A 238 18.11 17.33 -9.11
N PRO A 239 18.58 18.38 -8.41
CA PRO A 239 19.21 19.55 -9.04
C PRO A 239 20.37 19.18 -9.99
N GLU A 240 21.17 18.18 -9.62
CA GLU A 240 22.32 17.72 -10.40
C GLU A 240 21.94 17.07 -11.73
N ALA A 241 20.73 16.51 -11.81
CA ALA A 241 20.19 15.88 -13.02
C ALA A 241 19.44 16.87 -13.95
N MET A 242 19.18 18.11 -13.49
CA MET A 242 18.41 19.08 -14.28
C MET A 242 19.10 19.51 -15.57
N GLU A 243 20.42 19.41 -15.66
CA GLU A 243 21.18 19.72 -16.87
C GLU A 243 21.22 18.56 -17.89
N LEU A 244 20.72 17.39 -17.52
CA LEU A 244 20.65 16.25 -18.44
C LEU A 244 19.48 16.39 -19.42
N PRO A 245 19.62 15.91 -20.66
CA PRO A 245 18.51 15.85 -21.60
C PRO A 245 17.32 15.12 -21.00
N PHE A 246 16.18 15.78 -20.89
CA PHE A 246 14.95 15.26 -20.28
C PHE A 246 13.77 15.43 -21.23
N ARG A 247 12.87 14.45 -21.21
CA ARG A 247 11.58 14.49 -21.89
C ARG A 247 10.50 14.01 -20.93
N GLN A 248 9.53 14.89 -20.65
CA GLN A 248 8.31 14.46 -19.97
C GLN A 248 7.47 13.63 -20.95
N HIS A 249 7.17 12.38 -20.61
CA HIS A 249 6.45 11.46 -21.48
C HIS A 249 5.86 10.29 -20.69
N ASP A 250 4.64 9.90 -21.06
CA ASP A 250 3.98 8.71 -20.54
C ASP A 250 4.46 7.47 -21.32
N LEU A 251 4.98 6.47 -20.61
CA LEU A 251 5.47 5.22 -21.22
C LEU A 251 4.36 4.37 -21.85
N THR A 252 3.09 4.66 -21.59
CA THR A 252 1.95 4.02 -22.27
C THR A 252 1.78 4.55 -23.70
N GLU A 253 2.40 5.68 -24.02
CA GLU A 253 2.42 6.25 -25.36
C GLU A 253 3.68 5.85 -26.14
N SER A 254 3.61 5.87 -27.47
CA SER A 254 4.75 5.54 -28.33
C SER A 254 5.91 6.52 -28.18
N ILE A 255 7.12 6.01 -28.04
CA ILE A 255 8.32 6.81 -27.81
C ILE A 255 9.06 7.04 -29.13
N SER A 256 9.01 8.26 -29.66
CA SER A 256 9.69 8.66 -30.90
C SER A 256 11.18 8.97 -30.67
N LEU A 257 11.90 8.04 -30.05
CA LEU A 257 13.33 8.12 -29.77
C LEU A 257 13.92 6.74 -29.91
N MET A 258 15.17 6.65 -30.37
CA MET A 258 15.87 5.35 -30.46
C MET A 258 17.25 5.42 -29.78
N GLY A 259 17.39 4.65 -28.71
CA GLY A 259 18.65 4.37 -28.05
C GLY A 259 19.20 2.99 -28.40
N LYS A 260 20.48 2.79 -28.14
CA LYS A 260 21.10 1.46 -28.22
C LYS A 260 20.75 0.66 -26.97
N TYR A 261 20.67 1.33 -25.83
CA TYR A 261 20.38 0.74 -24.53
C TYR A 261 19.24 1.47 -23.83
N GLY A 262 18.48 0.71 -23.05
CA GLY A 262 17.48 1.18 -22.11
C GLY A 262 17.86 0.83 -20.67
N TYR A 263 17.52 1.70 -19.75
CA TYR A 263 17.59 1.50 -18.31
C TYR A 263 16.20 1.78 -17.72
N CYS A 264 15.59 0.81 -17.09
CA CYS A 264 14.23 0.90 -16.56
C CYS A 264 14.20 0.19 -15.21
N THR A 265 14.21 0.96 -14.14
CA THR A 265 14.35 0.43 -12.79
C THR A 265 13.32 1.06 -11.87
N ASP A 266 12.63 0.22 -11.08
CA ASP A 266 11.59 0.63 -10.14
C ASP A 266 10.45 1.41 -10.87
N VAL A 267 9.97 0.84 -11.98
CA VAL A 267 8.94 1.45 -12.86
C VAL A 267 7.82 0.47 -13.17
N MET A 268 8.15 -0.77 -13.56
CA MET A 268 7.16 -1.69 -14.14
C MET A 268 6.11 -2.14 -13.12
N GLU A 269 6.46 -2.24 -11.84
CA GLU A 269 5.54 -2.53 -10.75
C GLU A 269 4.51 -1.42 -10.50
N HIS A 270 4.80 -0.20 -10.94
CA HIS A 270 3.91 0.95 -10.83
C HIS A 270 2.91 1.06 -11.98
N ILE A 271 3.09 0.27 -13.03
CA ILE A 271 2.20 0.25 -14.21
C ILE A 271 0.96 -0.61 -13.90
N GLU A 272 -0.21 -0.15 -14.32
CA GLU A 272 -1.46 -0.91 -14.23
C GLU A 272 -1.35 -2.23 -15.01
N PRO A 273 -1.85 -3.36 -14.47
CA PRO A 273 -1.66 -4.68 -15.07
C PRO A 273 -2.04 -4.78 -16.55
N GLU A 274 -3.10 -4.09 -16.96
CA GLU A 274 -3.59 -4.05 -18.34
C GLU A 274 -2.72 -3.25 -19.30
N LYS A 275 -1.83 -2.39 -18.77
CA LYS A 275 -0.92 -1.54 -19.56
C LYS A 275 0.49 -2.11 -19.68
N ILE A 276 0.84 -3.16 -18.96
CA ILE A 276 2.19 -3.77 -18.93
C ILE A 276 2.69 -4.09 -20.33
N ASP A 277 1.87 -4.77 -21.15
CA ASP A 277 2.27 -5.21 -22.47
C ASP A 277 2.62 -4.04 -23.40
N VAL A 278 1.84 -2.95 -23.35
CA VAL A 278 2.09 -1.78 -24.18
C VAL A 278 3.33 -1.03 -23.72
N VAL A 279 3.54 -0.91 -22.41
CA VAL A 279 4.72 -0.23 -21.85
C VAL A 279 6.00 -0.99 -22.19
N ILE A 280 6.04 -2.33 -22.00
CA ILE A 280 7.20 -3.14 -22.41
C ILE A 280 7.49 -2.94 -23.90
N LYS A 281 6.47 -2.99 -24.77
CA LYS A 281 6.65 -2.79 -26.21
C LYS A 281 7.22 -1.41 -26.53
N ASN A 282 6.69 -0.35 -25.93
CA ASN A 282 7.15 1.02 -26.17
C ASN A 282 8.62 1.21 -25.74
N ILE A 283 9.00 0.68 -24.57
CA ILE A 283 10.38 0.70 -24.07
C ILE A 283 11.30 -0.07 -25.02
N MET A 284 10.90 -1.31 -25.38
CA MET A 284 11.69 -2.15 -26.26
C MET A 284 11.71 -1.61 -27.70
N ASP A 285 10.73 -0.81 -28.12
CA ASP A 285 10.75 -0.11 -29.40
C ASP A 285 11.68 1.10 -29.40
N ALA A 286 11.88 1.72 -28.28
CA ALA A 286 12.83 2.82 -28.11
C ALA A 286 14.26 2.37 -27.82
N ALA A 287 14.50 1.15 -27.34
CA ALA A 287 15.83 0.63 -27.04
C ALA A 287 16.01 -0.82 -27.51
N LYS A 288 17.21 -1.15 -28.05
CA LYS A 288 17.51 -2.51 -28.58
C LYS A 288 17.77 -3.52 -27.47
N THR A 289 18.34 -3.06 -26.36
CA THR A 289 18.66 -3.86 -25.18
C THR A 289 18.31 -3.04 -23.96
N THR A 290 17.46 -3.56 -23.10
CA THR A 290 17.00 -2.85 -21.90
C THR A 290 17.31 -3.68 -20.65
N PHE A 291 17.87 -3.01 -19.66
CA PHE A 291 18.00 -3.53 -18.31
C PHE A 291 16.77 -3.12 -17.51
N PHE A 292 16.07 -4.10 -16.96
CA PHE A 292 14.95 -3.91 -16.06
C PHE A 292 15.32 -4.32 -14.64
N GLN A 293 14.92 -3.53 -13.64
CA GLN A 293 14.82 -3.93 -12.26
C GLN A 293 13.40 -3.64 -11.81
N ILE A 294 12.73 -4.61 -11.20
CA ILE A 294 11.29 -4.58 -10.92
C ILE A 294 11.08 -5.07 -9.50
N SER A 295 10.40 -4.29 -8.66
CA SER A 295 10.04 -4.73 -7.31
C SER A 295 9.00 -5.86 -7.36
N THR A 296 9.21 -6.87 -6.51
CA THR A 296 8.33 -8.05 -6.39
C THR A 296 7.53 -8.05 -5.09
N ILE A 297 7.63 -6.98 -4.31
CA ILE A 297 6.94 -6.81 -3.04
C ILE A 297 5.98 -5.61 -3.08
N PRO A 298 4.94 -5.60 -2.23
CA PRO A 298 4.06 -4.47 -2.08
C PRO A 298 4.83 -3.20 -1.67
N ASP A 299 4.30 -2.05 -2.10
CA ASP A 299 4.77 -0.73 -1.71
C ASP A 299 4.30 -0.37 -0.29
N SER A 300 5.11 0.43 0.41
CA SER A 300 4.76 1.02 1.70
C SER A 300 4.75 2.56 1.68
N MET A 301 5.36 3.19 0.65
CA MET A 301 5.47 4.65 0.59
C MET A 301 4.17 5.33 0.15
N GLY A 302 3.30 4.61 -0.55
CA GLY A 302 1.98 5.11 -0.96
C GLY A 302 1.06 5.44 0.21
N GLU A 303 1.34 4.92 1.41
CA GLU A 303 0.64 5.30 2.64
C GLU A 303 0.70 6.81 2.92
N ILE A 304 1.76 7.50 2.48
CA ILE A 304 1.93 8.95 2.65
C ILE A 304 0.78 9.72 1.98
N ILE A 305 0.29 9.25 0.86
CA ILE A 305 -0.82 9.85 0.10
C ILE A 305 -2.12 9.03 0.20
N GLY A 306 -2.13 7.93 0.97
CA GLY A 306 -3.28 7.05 1.14
C GLY A 306 -3.65 6.27 -0.12
N GLN A 307 -2.71 6.03 -1.04
CA GLN A 307 -2.94 5.30 -2.29
C GLN A 307 -1.79 4.35 -2.59
N GLN A 308 -2.12 3.21 -3.18
CA GLN A 308 -1.13 2.22 -3.59
C GLN A 308 -0.30 2.72 -4.77
N LEU A 309 1.03 2.52 -4.71
CA LEU A 309 1.95 2.84 -5.80
C LEU A 309 2.30 1.60 -6.64
N HIS A 310 2.56 0.44 -6.01
CA HIS A 310 2.82 -0.80 -6.74
C HIS A 310 1.51 -1.45 -7.18
N LEU A 311 1.15 -1.28 -8.45
CA LEU A 311 -0.10 -1.77 -9.04
C LEU A 311 0.05 -3.20 -9.60
N THR A 312 1.27 -3.57 -10.03
CA THR A 312 1.57 -4.89 -10.63
C THR A 312 2.68 -5.59 -9.86
N VAL A 313 2.36 -6.11 -8.68
CA VAL A 313 3.27 -6.96 -7.89
C VAL A 313 3.17 -8.39 -8.38
N ARG A 314 4.24 -8.90 -9.00
CA ARG A 314 4.31 -10.24 -9.60
C ARG A 314 5.64 -10.91 -9.30
N PRO A 315 5.70 -12.26 -9.21
CA PRO A 315 6.94 -12.97 -8.98
C PRO A 315 7.87 -12.91 -10.19
N HIS A 316 9.16 -13.20 -9.96
CA HIS A 316 10.20 -13.22 -10.98
C HIS A 316 9.81 -14.03 -12.24
N SER A 317 9.28 -15.24 -12.04
CA SER A 317 8.87 -16.12 -13.14
C SER A 317 7.82 -15.48 -14.05
N TRP A 318 6.86 -14.75 -13.47
CA TRP A 318 5.81 -14.08 -14.24
C TRP A 318 6.41 -13.01 -15.18
N TRP A 319 7.36 -12.19 -14.68
CA TRP A 319 8.02 -11.18 -15.49
C TRP A 319 8.88 -11.80 -16.60
N ASN A 320 9.63 -12.85 -16.29
CA ASN A 320 10.39 -13.61 -17.29
C ASN A 320 9.50 -14.12 -18.42
N ASP A 321 8.40 -14.79 -18.06
CA ASP A 321 7.46 -15.36 -19.02
C ASP A 321 6.77 -14.26 -19.84
N LYS A 322 6.46 -13.12 -19.25
CA LYS A 322 5.88 -11.94 -19.92
C LYS A 322 6.83 -11.40 -21.02
N PHE A 323 8.12 -11.24 -20.75
CA PHE A 323 9.09 -10.83 -21.78
C PHE A 323 9.17 -11.84 -22.93
N ILE A 324 9.17 -13.13 -22.63
CA ILE A 324 9.23 -14.21 -23.65
C ILE A 324 7.94 -14.25 -24.47
N GLU A 325 6.77 -14.12 -23.82
CA GLU A 325 5.45 -14.07 -24.47
C GLU A 325 5.37 -12.92 -25.48
N LEU A 326 5.91 -11.77 -25.13
CA LEU A 326 5.95 -10.59 -26.00
C LEU A 326 7.01 -10.68 -27.12
N GLY A 327 7.75 -11.80 -27.20
CA GLY A 327 8.67 -12.10 -28.28
C GLY A 327 10.08 -11.58 -28.09
N TYR A 328 10.48 -11.22 -26.87
CA TYR A 328 11.83 -10.75 -26.55
C TYR A 328 12.72 -11.89 -26.04
N ASP A 329 14.03 -11.68 -26.06
CA ASP A 329 15.03 -12.60 -25.51
C ASP A 329 15.50 -12.08 -24.13
N VAL A 330 15.35 -12.89 -23.09
CA VAL A 330 15.93 -12.63 -21.76
C VAL A 330 17.36 -13.21 -21.74
N ASN A 331 18.36 -12.35 -21.92
CA ASN A 331 19.77 -12.75 -22.04
C ASN A 331 20.46 -12.95 -20.69
N TRP A 332 19.95 -12.33 -19.66
CA TRP A 332 20.41 -12.45 -18.28
C TRP A 332 19.25 -12.12 -17.34
N GLN A 333 19.21 -12.78 -16.20
CA GLN A 333 18.24 -12.52 -15.15
C GLN A 333 18.82 -12.82 -13.77
N HIS A 334 18.30 -12.16 -12.76
CA HIS A 334 18.63 -12.39 -11.37
C HIS A 334 17.36 -12.21 -10.50
N GLU A 335 17.05 -13.21 -9.69
CA GLU A 335 15.97 -13.18 -8.72
C GLU A 335 16.53 -12.78 -7.36
N GLY A 336 16.19 -11.59 -6.87
CA GLY A 336 16.49 -11.14 -5.52
C GLY A 336 15.32 -11.34 -4.57
N GLU A 337 15.51 -11.04 -3.29
CA GLU A 337 14.47 -11.21 -2.26
C GLU A 337 13.29 -10.24 -2.44
N ILE A 338 13.55 -9.01 -2.88
CA ILE A 338 12.55 -7.94 -2.99
C ILE A 338 12.41 -7.38 -4.41
N ALA A 339 13.32 -7.71 -5.30
CA ALA A 339 13.30 -7.23 -6.69
C ALA A 339 13.92 -8.26 -7.63
N SER A 340 13.47 -8.21 -8.88
CA SER A 340 13.97 -9.03 -9.99
C SER A 340 14.67 -8.18 -11.03
N MET A 341 15.76 -8.67 -11.60
CA MET A 341 16.52 -7.97 -12.63
C MET A 341 16.55 -8.79 -13.92
N PHE A 342 16.46 -8.11 -15.05
CA PHE A 342 16.46 -8.75 -16.37
C PHE A 342 17.28 -7.93 -17.38
N LEU A 343 18.00 -8.59 -18.24
CA LEU A 343 18.57 -7.99 -19.46
C LEU A 343 17.81 -8.53 -20.66
N VAL A 344 16.98 -7.69 -21.25
CA VAL A 344 16.03 -8.04 -22.31
C VAL A 344 16.49 -7.46 -23.64
N LYS A 345 16.43 -8.25 -24.72
CA LYS A 345 16.81 -7.83 -26.07
C LYS A 345 15.69 -8.10 -27.07
N ARG A 346 15.60 -7.25 -28.09
CA ARG A 346 14.82 -7.56 -29.27
C ARG A 346 15.44 -8.75 -30.01
N LYS A 347 14.60 -9.66 -30.46
CA LYS A 347 15.04 -10.70 -31.39
C LYS A 347 15.60 -10.05 -32.66
N SER A 348 16.78 -10.46 -33.06
CA SER A 348 17.30 -10.10 -34.38
C SER A 348 16.36 -10.66 -35.43
N LEU A 349 15.78 -9.81 -36.27
CA LEU A 349 15.17 -10.29 -37.50
C LEU A 349 16.28 -10.94 -38.34
N LEU A 350 16.24 -12.26 -38.44
CA LEU A 350 17.12 -13.04 -39.35
C LEU A 350 16.77 -12.71 -40.80
#